data_7fb625215df0b212356786c8b64b15cb
#
_entry.id   7fb625215df0b212356786c8b64b15cb
#
_cell.length_a   1.000
_cell.length_b   1.000
_cell.length_c   1.000
_cell.angle_alpha   90.00
_cell.angle_beta   90.00
_cell.angle_gamma   90.00
#
_symmetry.space_group_name_H-M   'P 1'
#
loop_
_entity.id
_entity.type
_entity.pdbx_description
1 polymer ?
#
loop_
_entity_poly.entity_id
_entity_poly.type
_entity_poly.pdbx_seq_one_letter_code
_entity_poly.pdbx_strand_id
1 'polypeptide(L)'
;MRRHAYIPAAVLATGCLFHRSAPLPAPIPRVDGERRTAFALHYIDVAAGSGMMVAPRKCVFVHYSGWLTDGKKFDSSRDTTAAGKPREPISFPQGSRRVIAGWDLGFDGMKVGGQRRLFIPYQLAYGEAGRPPVIPPKAELIFDVELMAVADTLPRAEATPRGQQAPPPQCPTWAAVSAK
;
A
#
# COMPACT_ATOMS: atom_id res chain seq x y z
N MET A 1 12.25 70.29 19.16
CA MET A 1 12.98 69.03 18.96
C MET A 1 12.06 67.85 19.33
N ARG A 2 11.40 67.22 18.33
CA ARG A 2 10.48 66.09 18.49
C ARG A 2 11.27 64.80 18.12
N ARG A 3 11.52 63.91 19.09
CA ARG A 3 12.16 62.62 18.88
C ARG A 3 11.08 61.63 18.43
N HIS A 4 11.22 61.09 17.22
CA HIS A 4 10.40 60.01 16.72
C HIS A 4 10.96 58.70 17.25
N ALA A 5 10.16 57.99 18.03
CA ALA A 5 10.48 56.62 18.47
C ALA A 5 10.10 55.65 17.36
N TYR A 6 11.08 54.92 16.84
CA TYR A 6 10.87 53.75 15.94
C TYR A 6 10.45 52.58 16.79
N ILE A 7 9.28 52.01 16.51
CA ILE A 7 8.81 50.74 17.04
C ILE A 7 9.22 49.69 16.01
N PRO A 8 10.02 48.65 16.35
CA PRO A 8 10.30 47.55 15.44
C PRO A 8 9.05 46.67 15.31
N ALA A 9 8.61 46.42 14.08
CA ALA A 9 7.57 45.46 13.78
C ALA A 9 8.05 44.05 14.11
N ALA A 10 7.40 43.41 15.06
CA ALA A 10 7.60 41.98 15.35
C ALA A 10 7.05 41.14 14.18
N VAL A 11 7.94 40.49 13.46
CA VAL A 11 7.59 39.48 12.46
C VAL A 11 7.09 38.26 13.23
N LEU A 12 5.76 38.06 13.26
CA LEU A 12 5.15 36.83 13.70
C LEU A 12 5.47 35.73 12.68
N ALA A 13 6.47 34.93 12.98
CA ALA A 13 6.71 33.68 12.26
C ALA A 13 5.53 32.72 12.52
N THR A 14 4.63 32.62 11.56
CA THR A 14 3.54 31.63 11.56
C THR A 14 4.20 30.24 11.39
N GLY A 15 4.54 29.61 12.48
CA GLY A 15 5.03 28.24 12.49
C GLY A 15 3.92 27.33 11.96
N CYS A 16 4.16 26.70 10.80
CA CYS A 16 3.37 25.57 10.35
C CYS A 16 3.39 24.49 11.44
N LEU A 17 2.30 24.37 12.16
CA LEU A 17 2.04 23.24 13.07
C LEU A 17 1.94 22.00 12.20
N PHE A 18 3.06 21.32 12.00
CA PHE A 18 3.04 19.96 11.50
C PHE A 18 2.21 19.12 12.48
N HIS A 19 1.01 18.73 12.05
CA HIS A 19 0.21 17.76 12.77
C HIS A 19 1.00 16.44 12.77
N ARG A 20 1.80 16.22 13.80
CA ARG A 20 2.37 14.89 14.07
C ARG A 20 1.21 13.96 14.38
N SER A 21 0.90 13.08 13.44
CA SER A 21 -0.03 11.99 13.69
C SER A 21 0.40 11.25 14.96
N ALA A 22 -0.56 10.85 15.80
CA ALA A 22 -0.27 10.07 16.99
C ALA A 22 0.55 8.83 16.62
N PRO A 23 1.52 8.41 17.44
CA PRO A 23 2.30 7.22 17.16
C PRO A 23 1.40 5.99 17.12
N LEU A 24 1.66 5.10 16.15
CA LEU A 24 0.96 3.83 16.06
C LEU A 24 1.37 2.92 17.23
N PRO A 25 0.43 2.06 17.73
CA PRO A 25 0.75 1.12 18.81
C PRO A 25 1.78 0.08 18.36
N ALA A 26 2.56 -0.44 19.32
CA ALA A 26 3.39 -1.61 19.09
C ALA A 26 2.48 -2.84 18.75
N PRO A 27 2.89 -3.77 17.88
CA PRO A 27 4.23 -3.93 17.29
C PRO A 27 4.41 -3.25 15.91
N ILE A 28 3.57 -2.29 15.54
CA ILE A 28 3.70 -1.62 14.23
C ILE A 28 5.01 -0.82 14.20
N PRO A 29 5.95 -1.14 13.29
CA PRO A 29 7.21 -0.43 13.21
C PRO A 29 7.02 1.06 12.93
N ARG A 30 7.90 1.90 13.42
CA ARG A 30 7.93 3.32 13.05
C ARG A 30 8.48 3.47 11.63
N VAL A 31 7.89 4.36 10.85
CA VAL A 31 8.38 4.75 9.53
C VAL A 31 8.48 6.28 9.48
N ASP A 32 9.52 6.76 8.81
CA ASP A 32 9.69 8.18 8.53
C ASP A 32 9.10 8.51 7.16
N GLY A 33 8.60 9.73 7.00
CA GLY A 33 8.03 10.21 5.75
C GLY A 33 6.81 11.08 5.94
N GLU A 34 6.43 11.75 4.87
CA GLU A 34 5.23 12.58 4.83
C GLU A 34 3.99 11.73 4.53
N ARG A 35 2.94 11.89 5.32
CA ARG A 35 1.65 11.24 5.07
C ARG A 35 0.95 11.91 3.90
N ARG A 36 0.74 11.17 2.83
CA ARG A 36 0.04 11.61 1.63
C ARG A 36 -1.36 11.03 1.57
N THR A 37 -2.25 11.69 0.83
CA THR A 37 -3.63 11.25 0.64
C THR A 37 -3.92 11.05 -0.85
N ALA A 38 -4.50 9.89 -1.18
CA ALA A 38 -5.05 9.60 -2.50
C ALA A 38 -6.50 9.14 -2.31
N PHE A 39 -7.47 9.96 -2.67
CA PHE A 39 -8.88 9.79 -2.31
C PHE A 39 -9.04 9.69 -0.77
N ALA A 40 -9.65 8.62 -0.25
CA ALA A 40 -9.74 8.36 1.19
C ALA A 40 -8.55 7.52 1.73
N LEU A 41 -7.63 7.09 0.86
CA LEU A 41 -6.42 6.37 1.23
C LEU A 41 -5.35 7.34 1.68
N HIS A 42 -4.72 7.05 2.82
CA HIS A 42 -3.49 7.73 3.25
C HIS A 42 -2.29 6.80 3.09
N TYR A 43 -1.14 7.35 2.72
CA TYR A 43 0.08 6.56 2.62
C TYR A 43 1.34 7.37 2.93
N ILE A 44 2.40 6.65 3.26
CA ILE A 44 3.75 7.19 3.47
C ILE A 44 4.71 6.40 2.58
N ASP A 45 5.41 7.09 1.68
CA ASP A 45 6.53 6.50 0.95
C ASP A 45 7.72 6.37 1.90
N VAL A 46 8.07 5.14 2.25
CA VAL A 46 9.19 4.82 3.15
C VAL A 46 10.49 4.79 2.37
N ALA A 47 10.44 4.21 1.17
CA ALA A 47 11.56 4.20 0.23
C ALA A 47 11.03 4.34 -1.20
N ALA A 48 11.67 5.20 -1.98
CA ALA A 48 11.39 5.32 -3.40
C ALA A 48 12.11 4.19 -4.15
N GLY A 49 11.35 3.42 -4.95
CA GLY A 49 11.95 2.46 -5.86
C GLY A 49 12.57 3.15 -7.08
N SER A 50 13.50 2.45 -7.73
CA SER A 50 14.15 2.92 -8.97
C SER A 50 13.81 2.08 -10.21
N GLY A 51 13.18 0.91 -10.03
CA GLY A 51 12.84 0.01 -11.11
C GLY A 51 11.57 0.39 -11.88
N MET A 52 10.97 -0.59 -12.56
CA MET A 52 9.75 -0.39 -13.37
C MET A 52 8.60 0.13 -12.52
N MET A 53 7.88 1.12 -13.04
CA MET A 53 6.69 1.69 -12.38
C MET A 53 5.48 0.77 -12.57
N VAL A 54 4.65 0.68 -11.55
CA VAL A 54 3.35 0.03 -11.63
C VAL A 54 2.48 0.71 -12.68
N ALA A 55 1.83 -0.10 -13.51
CA ALA A 55 0.91 0.37 -14.53
C ALA A 55 -0.34 -0.52 -14.55
N PRO A 56 -1.49 0.01 -15.02
CA PRO A 56 -2.72 -0.77 -15.14
C PRO A 56 -2.50 -2.05 -15.95
N ARG A 57 -3.12 -3.14 -15.52
CA ARG A 57 -3.06 -4.47 -16.15
C ARG A 57 -1.70 -5.17 -16.09
N LYS A 58 -0.67 -4.56 -15.51
CA LYS A 58 0.56 -5.27 -15.17
C LYS A 58 0.37 -6.11 -13.92
N CYS A 59 1.08 -7.21 -13.82
CA CYS A 59 1.19 -7.98 -12.60
C CYS A 59 2.17 -7.32 -11.65
N VAL A 60 1.75 -7.10 -10.42
CA VAL A 60 2.60 -6.63 -9.33
C VAL A 60 2.91 -7.80 -8.39
N PHE A 61 4.16 -7.87 -7.93
CA PHE A 61 4.64 -8.87 -6.99
C PHE A 61 5.06 -8.13 -5.72
N VAL A 62 4.45 -8.47 -4.59
CA VAL A 62 4.63 -7.70 -3.37
C VAL A 62 4.85 -8.58 -2.16
N HIS A 63 5.78 -8.14 -1.30
CA HIS A 63 5.77 -8.54 0.09
C HIS A 63 4.98 -7.54 0.92
N TYR A 64 4.32 -8.02 1.96
CA TYR A 64 3.54 -7.17 2.85
C TYR A 64 3.49 -7.70 4.27
N SER A 65 3.18 -6.80 5.18
CA SER A 65 2.68 -7.13 6.52
C SER A 65 1.47 -6.24 6.81
N GLY A 66 0.44 -6.81 7.43
CA GLY A 66 -0.83 -6.13 7.70
C GLY A 66 -1.20 -6.16 9.16
N TRP A 67 -1.65 -5.01 9.68
CA TRP A 67 -2.09 -4.81 11.06
C TRP A 67 -3.44 -4.13 11.14
N LEU A 68 -4.16 -4.41 12.22
CA LEU A 68 -5.25 -3.58 12.72
C LEU A 68 -4.67 -2.34 13.42
N THR A 69 -5.50 -1.33 13.64
CA THR A 69 -5.08 -0.08 14.31
C THR A 69 -4.71 -0.26 15.79
N ASP A 70 -5.09 -1.38 16.41
CA ASP A 70 -4.69 -1.77 17.76
C ASP A 70 -3.29 -2.42 17.82
N GLY A 71 -2.64 -2.60 16.65
CA GLY A 71 -1.33 -3.21 16.52
C GLY A 71 -1.36 -4.72 16.30
N LYS A 72 -2.53 -5.36 16.27
CA LYS A 72 -2.64 -6.80 16.00
C LYS A 72 -2.29 -7.09 14.55
N LYS A 73 -1.20 -7.82 14.33
CA LYS A 73 -0.85 -8.34 13.00
C LYS A 73 -1.85 -9.42 12.61
N PHE A 74 -2.44 -9.30 11.43
CA PHE A 74 -3.44 -10.25 10.95
C PHE A 74 -2.96 -11.10 9.77
N ASP A 75 -1.99 -10.61 8.99
CA ASP A 75 -1.43 -11.35 7.86
C ASP A 75 -0.06 -10.80 7.46
N SER A 76 0.80 -11.65 6.88
CA SER A 76 2.07 -11.23 6.30
C SER A 76 2.59 -12.26 5.31
N SER A 77 3.07 -11.81 4.16
CA SER A 77 3.81 -12.64 3.22
C SER A 77 5.27 -12.85 3.64
N ARG A 78 5.73 -12.19 4.70
CA ARG A 78 7.08 -12.38 5.26
C ARG A 78 7.12 -13.41 6.37
N ASP A 79 5.96 -13.92 6.80
CA ASP A 79 5.90 -15.07 7.72
C ASP A 79 6.31 -16.33 6.98
N THR A 80 6.76 -17.32 7.73
CA THR A 80 7.09 -18.64 7.17
C THR A 80 5.81 -19.46 6.93
N THR A 81 5.91 -20.42 6.02
CA THR A 81 4.88 -21.45 5.85
C THR A 81 4.88 -22.40 7.05
N ALA A 82 3.85 -23.25 7.18
CA ALA A 82 3.80 -24.29 8.20
C ALA A 82 5.01 -25.25 8.13
N ALA A 83 5.66 -25.37 6.97
CA ALA A 83 6.88 -26.15 6.78
C ALA A 83 8.17 -25.36 7.06
N GLY A 84 8.08 -24.15 7.66
CA GLY A 84 9.23 -23.31 7.99
C GLY A 84 9.92 -22.63 6.80
N LYS A 85 9.34 -22.70 5.60
CA LYS A 85 9.91 -22.07 4.40
C LYS A 85 9.44 -20.61 4.29
N PRO A 86 10.29 -19.68 3.80
CA PRO A 86 9.86 -18.34 3.46
C PRO A 86 8.68 -18.38 2.46
N ARG A 87 7.72 -17.48 2.64
CA ARG A 87 6.65 -17.32 1.64
C ARG A 87 7.16 -16.49 0.46
N GLU A 88 6.65 -16.81 -0.72
CA GLU A 88 6.89 -15.99 -1.91
C GLU A 88 6.08 -14.69 -1.85
N PRO A 89 6.50 -13.64 -2.60
CA PRO A 89 5.66 -12.48 -2.81
C PRO A 89 4.32 -12.89 -3.41
N ILE A 90 3.24 -12.28 -2.96
CA ILE A 90 1.96 -12.46 -3.62
C ILE A 90 1.92 -11.67 -4.93
N SER A 91 1.13 -12.14 -5.89
CA SER A 91 0.97 -11.46 -7.17
C SER A 91 -0.49 -11.26 -7.54
N PHE A 92 -0.78 -10.13 -8.18
CA PHE A 92 -2.10 -9.82 -8.74
C PHE A 92 -1.98 -8.83 -9.89
N PRO A 93 -2.91 -8.87 -10.87
CA PRO A 93 -2.98 -7.87 -11.92
C PRO A 93 -3.53 -6.56 -11.36
N GLN A 94 -2.80 -5.46 -11.54
CA GLN A 94 -3.17 -4.13 -11.06
C GLN A 94 -4.50 -3.66 -11.66
N GLY A 95 -5.41 -3.14 -10.85
CA GLY A 95 -6.72 -2.63 -11.27
C GLY A 95 -7.73 -3.71 -11.64
N SER A 96 -7.45 -4.98 -11.34
CA SER A 96 -8.34 -6.10 -11.68
C SER A 96 -9.40 -6.43 -10.62
N ARG A 97 -9.45 -5.68 -9.52
CA ARG A 97 -10.33 -5.92 -8.36
C ARG A 97 -10.15 -7.32 -7.73
N ARG A 98 -8.96 -7.90 -7.84
CA ARG A 98 -8.63 -9.19 -7.19
C ARG A 98 -8.12 -9.01 -5.76
N VAL A 99 -7.81 -7.77 -5.40
CA VAL A 99 -7.41 -7.34 -4.07
C VAL A 99 -8.36 -6.26 -3.59
N ILE A 100 -8.26 -5.87 -2.33
CA ILE A 100 -9.03 -4.75 -1.79
C ILE A 100 -8.73 -3.46 -2.57
N ALA A 101 -9.73 -2.59 -2.72
CA ALA A 101 -9.60 -1.36 -3.53
C ALA A 101 -8.44 -0.46 -3.03
N GLY A 102 -8.18 -0.47 -1.73
CA GLY A 102 -7.06 0.26 -1.13
C GLY A 102 -5.70 -0.20 -1.66
N TRP A 103 -5.55 -1.45 -2.08
CA TRP A 103 -4.33 -1.93 -2.70
C TRP A 103 -4.22 -1.48 -4.16
N ASP A 104 -5.30 -1.63 -4.95
CA ASP A 104 -5.31 -1.14 -6.33
C ASP A 104 -4.95 0.36 -6.41
N LEU A 105 -5.41 1.18 -5.45
CA LEU A 105 -5.04 2.60 -5.34
C LEU A 105 -3.65 2.80 -4.72
N GLY A 106 -3.30 2.00 -3.72
CA GLY A 106 -2.09 2.17 -2.93
C GLY A 106 -0.79 1.86 -3.68
N PHE A 107 -0.83 1.03 -4.70
CA PHE A 107 0.33 0.72 -5.54
C PHE A 107 0.53 1.69 -6.71
N ASP A 108 -0.45 2.57 -6.97
CA ASP A 108 -0.33 3.53 -8.06
C ASP A 108 0.91 4.42 -7.89
N GLY A 109 1.67 4.59 -8.96
CA GLY A 109 2.90 5.37 -8.99
C GLY A 109 4.10 4.75 -8.25
N MET A 110 3.98 3.58 -7.61
CA MET A 110 5.12 2.89 -7.03
C MET A 110 6.06 2.35 -8.11
N LYS A 111 7.36 2.29 -7.77
CA LYS A 111 8.39 1.65 -8.61
C LYS A 111 8.96 0.44 -7.89
N VAL A 112 9.43 -0.54 -8.64
CA VAL A 112 10.11 -1.74 -8.11
C VAL A 112 11.26 -1.34 -7.18
N GLY A 113 11.36 -1.99 -6.04
CA GLY A 113 12.24 -1.68 -4.92
C GLY A 113 11.66 -0.63 -3.96
N GLY A 114 10.49 -0.06 -4.27
CA GLY A 114 9.81 0.89 -3.39
C GLY A 114 9.13 0.23 -2.20
N GLN A 115 9.09 0.95 -1.08
CA GLN A 115 8.38 0.56 0.13
C GLN A 115 7.39 1.66 0.51
N ARG A 116 6.19 1.26 0.90
CA ARG A 116 5.11 2.19 1.25
C ARG A 116 4.30 1.65 2.41
N ARG A 117 3.92 2.54 3.35
CA ARG A 117 2.90 2.24 4.35
C ARG A 117 1.56 2.77 3.88
N LEU A 118 0.55 1.91 3.87
CA LEU A 118 -0.83 2.23 3.50
C LEU A 118 -1.70 2.28 4.76
N PHE A 119 -2.58 3.27 4.85
CA PHE A 119 -3.66 3.36 5.85
C PHE A 119 -4.96 3.28 5.07
N ILE A 120 -5.61 2.13 5.13
CA ILE A 120 -6.74 1.81 4.27
C ILE A 120 -8.03 1.84 5.09
N PRO A 121 -8.91 2.82 4.87
CA PRO A 121 -10.20 2.87 5.55
C PRO A 121 -11.07 1.67 5.14
N TYR A 122 -11.98 1.27 6.01
CA TYR A 122 -12.80 0.07 5.81
C TYR A 122 -13.56 0.05 4.48
N GLN A 123 -13.96 1.22 3.95
CA GLN A 123 -14.66 1.34 2.66
C GLN A 123 -13.80 0.88 1.47
N LEU A 124 -12.49 0.98 1.57
CA LEU A 124 -11.53 0.52 0.57
C LEU A 124 -10.91 -0.84 0.93
N ALA A 125 -11.37 -1.46 2.02
CA ALA A 125 -10.91 -2.76 2.53
C ALA A 125 -12.07 -3.78 2.55
N TYR A 126 -12.51 -4.19 3.71
CA TYR A 126 -13.53 -5.25 3.89
C TYR A 126 -14.91 -4.72 4.31
N GLY A 127 -15.12 -3.41 4.24
CA GLY A 127 -16.43 -2.77 4.42
C GLY A 127 -17.01 -2.88 5.83
N GLU A 128 -18.33 -2.74 5.88
CA GLU A 128 -19.12 -2.76 7.12
C GLU A 128 -19.05 -4.11 7.85
N ALA A 129 -18.92 -5.21 7.10
CA ALA A 129 -18.94 -6.56 7.67
C ALA A 129 -17.56 -7.02 8.19
N GLY A 130 -16.47 -6.42 7.70
CA GLY A 130 -15.12 -6.93 7.95
C GLY A 130 -14.88 -8.31 7.30
N ARG A 131 -13.94 -9.07 7.87
CA ARG A 131 -13.63 -10.47 7.51
C ARG A 131 -13.40 -11.31 8.77
N PRO A 132 -14.49 -11.65 9.50
CA PRO A 132 -14.37 -12.46 10.73
C PRO A 132 -13.71 -13.82 10.48
N PRO A 133 -13.02 -14.41 11.47
CA PRO A 133 -12.81 -13.87 12.82
C PRO A 133 -11.62 -12.90 12.95
N VAL A 134 -10.93 -12.63 11.85
CA VAL A 134 -9.60 -11.97 11.87
C VAL A 134 -9.72 -10.44 11.79
N ILE A 135 -10.57 -9.94 10.90
CA ILE A 135 -10.76 -8.51 10.66
C ILE A 135 -12.16 -8.09 11.12
N PRO A 136 -12.25 -7.22 12.15
CA PRO A 136 -13.54 -6.75 12.66
C PRO A 136 -14.34 -5.94 11.62
N PRO A 137 -15.65 -5.76 11.85
CA PRO A 137 -16.46 -4.79 11.11
C PRO A 137 -15.83 -3.38 11.14
N LYS A 138 -15.90 -2.67 10.01
CA LYS A 138 -15.41 -1.28 9.89
C LYS A 138 -13.94 -1.07 10.29
N ALA A 139 -13.11 -2.09 10.15
CA ALA A 139 -11.71 -1.97 10.50
C ALA A 139 -10.92 -1.17 9.47
N GLU A 140 -10.22 -0.14 9.91
CA GLU A 140 -9.12 0.45 9.17
C GLU A 140 -7.92 -0.49 9.24
N LEU A 141 -7.22 -0.64 8.11
CA LEU A 141 -6.07 -1.54 7.99
C LEU A 141 -4.80 -0.75 7.71
N ILE A 142 -3.71 -1.22 8.30
CA ILE A 142 -2.38 -0.69 8.07
C ILE A 142 -1.56 -1.78 7.37
N PHE A 143 -0.93 -1.43 6.25
CA PHE A 143 -0.03 -2.33 5.54
C PHE A 143 1.31 -1.68 5.29
N ASP A 144 2.38 -2.39 5.58
CA ASP A 144 3.69 -2.12 4.99
C ASP A 144 3.83 -3.01 3.78
N VAL A 145 4.08 -2.41 2.62
CA VAL A 145 4.21 -3.11 1.35
C VAL A 145 5.56 -2.81 0.73
N GLU A 146 6.14 -3.81 0.06
CA GLU A 146 7.35 -3.69 -0.74
C GLU A 146 7.09 -4.25 -2.13
N LEU A 147 7.32 -3.43 -3.16
CA LEU A 147 7.13 -3.82 -4.55
C LEU A 147 8.38 -4.53 -5.07
N MET A 148 8.29 -5.85 -5.23
CA MET A 148 9.41 -6.71 -5.62
C MET A 148 9.62 -6.77 -7.12
N ALA A 149 8.54 -6.82 -7.90
CA ALA A 149 8.60 -6.87 -9.37
C ALA A 149 7.30 -6.39 -10.00
N VAL A 150 7.41 -6.00 -11.26
CA VAL A 150 6.29 -5.74 -12.18
C VAL A 150 6.53 -6.57 -13.44
N ALA A 151 5.50 -7.27 -13.91
CA ALA A 151 5.58 -8.11 -15.10
C ALA A 151 4.33 -7.96 -15.98
N ASP A 152 4.38 -8.44 -17.19
CA ASP A 152 3.20 -8.57 -18.03
C ASP A 152 2.27 -9.66 -17.50
N THR A 153 0.96 -9.49 -17.70
CA THR A 153 0.01 -10.59 -17.50
C THR A 153 0.28 -11.67 -18.54
N LEU A 154 0.00 -12.93 -18.16
CA LEU A 154 0.07 -14.02 -19.13
C LEU A 154 -0.90 -13.76 -20.30
N PRO A 155 -0.55 -14.16 -21.53
CA PRO A 155 -1.44 -14.10 -22.65
C PRO A 155 -2.77 -14.80 -22.30
N ARG A 156 -3.89 -14.20 -22.70
CA ARG A 156 -5.19 -14.82 -22.55
C ARG A 156 -5.24 -16.05 -23.45
N ALA A 157 -5.68 -17.19 -22.91
CA ALA A 157 -5.92 -18.38 -23.72
C ALA A 157 -6.85 -18.02 -24.90
N GLU A 158 -6.48 -18.44 -26.11
CA GLU A 158 -7.25 -18.18 -27.32
C GLU A 158 -8.65 -18.78 -27.21
N ALA A 159 -9.61 -18.04 -27.75
CA ALA A 159 -11.02 -18.43 -27.94
C ALA A 159 -11.81 -18.80 -26.66
N THR A 160 -12.30 -17.80 -25.97
CA THR A 160 -13.49 -18.00 -25.15
C THR A 160 -14.69 -18.29 -26.07
N PRO A 161 -15.41 -19.40 -25.93
CA PRO A 161 -16.61 -19.68 -26.70
C PRO A 161 -17.60 -18.51 -26.64
N ARG A 162 -18.33 -18.24 -27.73
CA ARG A 162 -19.33 -17.17 -27.76
C ARG A 162 -20.28 -17.34 -26.57
N GLY A 163 -20.44 -16.29 -25.76
CA GLY A 163 -21.34 -16.27 -24.60
C GLY A 163 -20.69 -16.58 -23.25
N GLN A 164 -19.42 -16.97 -23.20
CA GLN A 164 -18.69 -17.11 -21.93
C GLN A 164 -17.81 -15.87 -21.67
N GLN A 165 -17.79 -15.44 -20.39
CA GLN A 165 -16.86 -14.40 -19.97
C GLN A 165 -15.42 -14.92 -20.07
N ALA A 166 -14.57 -14.14 -20.71
CA ALA A 166 -13.15 -14.45 -20.75
C ALA A 166 -12.56 -14.58 -19.34
N PRO A 167 -11.69 -15.57 -19.07
CA PRO A 167 -11.06 -15.71 -17.78
C PRO A 167 -10.30 -14.41 -17.41
N PRO A 168 -10.25 -14.08 -16.12
CA PRO A 168 -9.52 -12.90 -15.68
C PRO A 168 -8.03 -13.02 -16.04
N PRO A 169 -7.32 -11.89 -16.20
CA PRO A 169 -5.89 -11.90 -16.46
C PRO A 169 -5.15 -12.62 -15.34
N GLN A 170 -4.12 -13.39 -15.69
CA GLN A 170 -3.31 -14.16 -14.76
C GLN A 170 -1.89 -13.60 -14.70
N CYS A 171 -1.26 -13.72 -13.54
CA CYS A 171 0.15 -13.38 -13.36
C CYS A 171 1.05 -14.60 -13.56
N PRO A 172 2.27 -14.39 -14.06
CA PRO A 172 3.29 -15.43 -14.05
C PRO A 172 3.64 -15.84 -12.61
N THR A 173 4.32 -16.97 -12.45
CA THR A 173 4.83 -17.38 -11.13
C THR A 173 6.00 -16.48 -10.70
N TRP A 174 6.23 -16.39 -9.38
CA TRP A 174 7.38 -15.64 -8.87
C TRP A 174 8.71 -16.17 -9.43
N ALA A 175 8.87 -17.49 -9.49
CA ALA A 175 10.06 -18.12 -10.03
C ALA A 175 10.36 -17.69 -11.50
N ALA A 176 9.32 -17.52 -12.33
CA ALA A 176 9.48 -17.06 -13.71
C ALA A 176 9.87 -15.58 -13.84
N VAL A 177 9.61 -14.76 -12.80
CA VAL A 177 9.91 -13.31 -12.80
C VAL A 177 11.24 -13.02 -12.12
N SER A 178 11.56 -13.72 -11.02
CA SER A 178 12.78 -13.51 -10.23
C SER A 178 14.04 -14.06 -10.86
N ALA A 179 13.93 -14.93 -11.89
CA ALA A 179 15.05 -15.49 -12.61
C ALA A 179 15.61 -14.59 -13.73
N LYS A 180 15.01 -13.44 -13.97
CA LYS A 180 15.44 -12.44 -14.96
C LYS A 180 16.23 -11.31 -14.32
#